data_75c9a3679cf91e7fac5bec34b8d6df19
#
_entry.id   75c9a3679cf91e7fac5bec34b8d6df19
#
_cell.length_a   1.000
_cell.length_b   1.000
_cell.length_c   1.000
_cell.angle_alpha   90.00
_cell.angle_beta   90.00
_cell.angle_gamma   90.00
#
_symmetry.space_group_name_H-M   'P 1'
#
loop_
_entity.id
_entity.type
_entity.pdbx_description
1 polymer ?
#
loop_
_entity_poly.entity_id
_entity_poly.type
_entity_poly.pdbx_seq_one_letter_code
_entity_poly.pdbx_strand_id
1 'polypeptide(L)'
;MTLVVWKEKKEDRWVDFMLKIIGKLLKIIIIVAILTVLVVGGFFAIRIYKNTNTVNGYRNDVQVLADQTGVGDYTDVILGIMYTESKGQGTDLMQSSESAYGSRGKIISQQESIESGVKHFAESYKQAKAAGCDLDTAIQAYNFGTKYIQYVQEHGGKNSVELAEEYSRDVLSPGYGNDQQHTYRYMQLQSVLYNGGYLYQNGGNMFYAEIVQMNKRFITMFQRFQDS
;
A
#
# COMPACT_ATOMS: atom_id res chain seq x y z
N MET A 1 -53.24 -39.04 -31.74
CA MET A 1 -51.80 -38.92 -32.00
C MET A 1 -51.33 -37.49 -32.40
N THR A 2 -52.16 -36.66 -32.96
CA THR A 2 -51.83 -35.30 -33.45
C THR A 2 -51.69 -34.20 -32.39
N LEU A 3 -52.40 -34.25 -31.25
CA LEU A 3 -52.41 -33.25 -30.20
C LEU A 3 -51.12 -33.29 -29.31
N VAL A 4 -50.52 -34.46 -29.09
CA VAL A 4 -49.31 -34.65 -28.28
C VAL A 4 -48.10 -34.08 -29.02
N VAL A 5 -47.96 -34.36 -30.31
CA VAL A 5 -46.86 -33.85 -31.17
C VAL A 5 -46.91 -32.31 -31.30
N TRP A 6 -48.10 -31.71 -31.25
CA TRP A 6 -48.27 -30.23 -31.31
C TRP A 6 -47.84 -29.55 -30.01
N LYS A 7 -48.04 -30.20 -28.87
CA LYS A 7 -47.68 -29.70 -27.56
C LYS A 7 -46.16 -29.73 -27.34
N GLU A 8 -45.51 -30.86 -27.71
CA GLU A 8 -44.03 -30.97 -27.68
C GLU A 8 -43.35 -29.93 -28.57
N LYS A 9 -43.78 -29.74 -29.80
CA LYS A 9 -43.22 -28.74 -30.73
C LYS A 9 -43.39 -27.27 -30.26
N LYS A 10 -44.35 -26.99 -29.40
CA LYS A 10 -44.60 -25.67 -28.83
C LYS A 10 -43.72 -25.43 -27.60
N GLU A 11 -43.49 -26.46 -26.80
CA GLU A 11 -42.57 -26.42 -25.65
C GLU A 11 -41.13 -26.24 -26.10
N ASP A 12 -40.66 -26.96 -27.11
CA ASP A 12 -39.30 -26.81 -27.67
C ASP A 12 -39.05 -25.41 -28.22
N ARG A 13 -40.05 -24.77 -28.86
CA ARG A 13 -39.91 -23.38 -29.33
C ARG A 13 -39.82 -22.36 -28.21
N TRP A 14 -40.52 -22.58 -27.10
CA TRP A 14 -40.44 -21.72 -25.92
C TRP A 14 -39.08 -21.88 -25.23
N VAL A 15 -38.57 -23.08 -25.12
CA VAL A 15 -37.25 -23.36 -24.56
C VAL A 15 -36.16 -22.66 -25.40
N ASP A 16 -36.19 -22.83 -26.72
CA ASP A 16 -35.26 -22.15 -27.63
C ASP A 16 -35.33 -20.62 -27.56
N PHE A 17 -36.53 -20.08 -27.45
CA PHE A 17 -36.72 -18.62 -27.28
C PHE A 17 -36.17 -18.14 -25.97
N MET A 18 -36.40 -18.84 -24.86
CA MET A 18 -35.86 -18.50 -23.53
C MET A 18 -34.34 -18.61 -23.52
N LEU A 19 -33.74 -19.63 -24.09
CA LEU A 19 -32.28 -19.78 -24.20
C LEU A 19 -31.64 -18.64 -24.99
N LYS A 20 -32.28 -18.18 -26.07
CA LYS A 20 -31.81 -17.01 -26.84
C LYS A 20 -31.86 -15.70 -26.01
N ILE A 21 -32.93 -15.52 -25.21
CA ILE A 21 -33.03 -14.36 -24.32
C ILE A 21 -31.94 -14.43 -23.24
N ILE A 22 -31.80 -15.57 -22.57
CA ILE A 22 -30.77 -15.78 -21.54
C ILE A 22 -29.38 -15.52 -22.14
N GLY A 23 -29.08 -16.04 -23.34
CA GLY A 23 -27.82 -15.77 -24.00
C GLY A 23 -27.57 -14.30 -24.34
N LYS A 24 -28.62 -13.53 -24.70
CA LYS A 24 -28.51 -12.08 -24.89
C LYS A 24 -28.27 -11.35 -23.57
N LEU A 25 -28.99 -11.71 -22.51
CA LEU A 25 -28.82 -11.11 -21.19
C LEU A 25 -27.41 -11.35 -20.62
N LEU A 26 -26.90 -12.58 -20.74
CA LEU A 26 -25.53 -12.92 -20.34
C LEU A 26 -24.49 -12.07 -21.09
N LYS A 27 -24.64 -11.89 -22.41
CA LYS A 27 -23.74 -11.00 -23.18
C LYS A 27 -23.78 -9.56 -22.68
N ILE A 28 -24.96 -9.02 -22.39
CA ILE A 28 -25.12 -7.67 -21.85
C ILE A 28 -24.42 -7.55 -20.48
N ILE A 29 -24.62 -8.53 -19.59
CA ILE A 29 -23.98 -8.55 -18.25
C ILE A 29 -22.46 -8.56 -18.39
N ILE A 30 -21.91 -9.38 -19.30
CA ILE A 30 -20.46 -9.44 -19.55
C ILE A 30 -19.95 -8.10 -20.06
N ILE A 31 -20.63 -7.48 -21.02
CA ILE A 31 -20.23 -6.16 -21.57
C ILE A 31 -20.24 -5.09 -20.45
N VAL A 32 -21.31 -5.06 -19.63
CA VAL A 32 -21.42 -4.11 -18.51
C VAL A 32 -20.31 -4.36 -17.51
N ALA A 33 -20.00 -5.62 -17.18
CA ALA A 33 -18.91 -5.96 -16.26
C ALA A 33 -17.54 -5.47 -16.81
N ILE A 34 -17.26 -5.69 -18.09
CA ILE A 34 -16.03 -5.21 -18.74
C ILE A 34 -15.95 -3.69 -18.69
N LEU A 35 -17.02 -2.99 -19.06
CA LEU A 35 -17.07 -1.53 -19.02
C LEU A 35 -16.85 -1.00 -17.61
N THR A 36 -17.45 -1.63 -16.61
CA THR A 36 -17.25 -1.27 -15.19
C THR A 36 -15.79 -1.43 -14.78
N VAL A 37 -15.15 -2.55 -15.14
CA VAL A 37 -13.71 -2.77 -14.87
C VAL A 37 -12.85 -1.71 -15.55
N LEU A 38 -13.14 -1.36 -16.80
CA LEU A 38 -12.38 -0.32 -17.53
C LEU A 38 -12.54 1.07 -16.90
N VAL A 39 -13.75 1.45 -16.50
CA VAL A 39 -14.01 2.76 -15.84
C VAL A 39 -13.34 2.82 -14.48
N VAL A 40 -13.51 1.80 -13.65
CA VAL A 40 -12.91 1.73 -12.31
C VAL A 40 -11.39 1.67 -12.42
N GLY A 41 -10.84 0.83 -13.30
CA GLY A 41 -9.41 0.73 -13.56
C GLY A 41 -8.81 2.06 -14.05
N GLY A 42 -9.49 2.73 -14.98
CA GLY A 42 -9.11 4.06 -15.47
C GLY A 42 -9.09 5.12 -14.37
N PHE A 43 -10.09 5.12 -13.48
CA PHE A 43 -10.12 6.01 -12.32
C PHE A 43 -8.92 5.80 -11.39
N PHE A 44 -8.59 4.54 -11.07
CA PHE A 44 -7.43 4.23 -10.24
C PHE A 44 -6.12 4.60 -10.93
N ALA A 45 -5.98 4.33 -12.23
CA ALA A 45 -4.79 4.69 -13.00
C ALA A 45 -4.54 6.20 -13.00
N ILE A 46 -5.58 7.02 -13.23
CA ILE A 46 -5.49 8.48 -13.16
C ILE A 46 -5.08 8.94 -11.76
N ARG A 47 -5.64 8.33 -10.71
CA ARG A 47 -5.31 8.65 -9.32
C ARG A 47 -3.85 8.33 -8.99
N ILE A 48 -3.38 7.14 -9.39
CA ILE A 48 -1.98 6.74 -9.22
C ILE A 48 -1.06 7.71 -9.97
N TYR A 49 -1.36 8.02 -11.24
CA TYR A 49 -0.59 8.96 -12.03
C TYR A 49 -0.49 10.34 -11.36
N LYS A 50 -1.60 10.92 -10.91
CA LYS A 50 -1.61 12.22 -10.24
C LYS A 50 -0.77 12.21 -8.96
N ASN A 51 -0.96 11.22 -8.11
CA ASN A 51 -0.22 11.12 -6.85
C ASN A 51 1.28 10.90 -7.09
N THR A 52 1.64 10.05 -8.06
CA THR A 52 3.04 9.79 -8.43
C THR A 52 3.70 11.05 -8.98
N ASN A 53 3.00 11.79 -9.84
CA ASN A 53 3.50 13.06 -10.36
C ASN A 53 3.72 14.09 -9.24
N THR A 54 2.79 14.19 -8.28
CA THR A 54 2.92 15.09 -7.13
C THR A 54 4.15 14.74 -6.29
N VAL A 55 4.31 13.47 -5.92
CA VAL A 55 5.43 12.99 -5.11
C VAL A 55 6.76 13.15 -5.86
N ASN A 56 6.77 12.86 -7.16
CA ASN A 56 7.98 13.01 -7.98
C ASN A 56 8.43 14.48 -8.12
N GLY A 57 7.53 15.44 -7.92
CA GLY A 57 7.87 16.87 -7.83
C GLY A 57 8.85 17.21 -6.69
N TYR A 58 8.91 16.37 -5.64
CA TYR A 58 9.84 16.53 -4.51
C TYR A 58 11.16 15.76 -4.69
N ARG A 59 11.37 15.10 -5.83
CA ARG A 59 12.54 14.24 -6.07
C ARG A 59 13.87 14.93 -5.80
N ASN A 60 14.05 16.14 -6.31
CA ASN A 60 15.33 16.87 -6.15
C ASN A 60 15.59 17.21 -4.68
N ASP A 61 14.58 17.65 -3.94
CA ASP A 61 14.71 17.99 -2.52
C ASP A 61 15.04 16.74 -1.69
N VAL A 62 14.36 15.63 -1.98
CA VAL A 62 14.62 14.34 -1.35
C VAL A 62 16.00 13.81 -1.70
N GLN A 63 16.43 13.89 -2.98
CA GLN A 63 17.74 13.40 -3.42
C GLN A 63 18.88 14.13 -2.72
N VAL A 64 18.83 15.45 -2.69
CA VAL A 64 19.88 16.27 -2.02
C VAL A 64 20.04 15.86 -0.54
N LEU A 65 18.93 15.70 0.17
CA LEU A 65 18.96 15.30 1.59
C LEU A 65 19.37 13.83 1.78
N ALA A 66 18.93 12.96 0.88
CA ALA A 66 19.31 11.54 0.87
C ALA A 66 20.82 11.36 0.64
N ASP A 67 21.41 12.13 -0.28
CA ASP A 67 22.84 12.13 -0.52
C ASP A 67 23.62 12.62 0.72
N GLN A 68 23.17 13.69 1.35
CA GLN A 68 23.76 14.24 2.60
C GLN A 68 23.70 13.25 3.77
N THR A 69 22.69 12.37 3.80
CA THR A 69 22.49 11.39 4.88
C THR A 69 23.01 10.00 4.56
N GLY A 70 23.61 9.82 3.35
CA GLY A 70 24.21 8.56 2.91
C GLY A 70 23.21 7.50 2.44
N VAL A 71 22.00 7.92 2.06
CA VAL A 71 20.93 7.04 1.53
C VAL A 71 20.45 7.47 0.13
N GLY A 72 21.29 8.16 -0.64
CA GLY A 72 20.97 8.67 -1.99
C GLY A 72 20.48 7.59 -2.95
N ASP A 73 21.05 6.38 -2.90
CA ASP A 73 20.61 5.23 -3.70
C ASP A 73 19.16 4.79 -3.41
N TYR A 74 18.56 5.27 -2.31
CA TYR A 74 17.22 4.92 -1.86
C TYR A 74 16.19 6.03 -2.05
N THR A 75 16.49 7.05 -2.87
CA THR A 75 15.56 8.16 -3.16
C THR A 75 14.17 7.67 -3.59
N ASP A 76 14.09 6.66 -4.45
CA ASP A 76 12.80 6.09 -4.86
C ASP A 76 12.04 5.41 -3.69
N VAL A 77 12.75 4.83 -2.72
CA VAL A 77 12.16 4.27 -1.50
C VAL A 77 11.58 5.40 -0.63
N ILE A 78 12.34 6.46 -0.43
CA ILE A 78 11.93 7.63 0.37
C ILE A 78 10.71 8.30 -0.25
N LEU A 79 10.68 8.46 -1.57
CA LEU A 79 9.50 8.92 -2.30
C LEU A 79 8.33 7.94 -2.16
N GLY A 80 8.59 6.62 -2.12
CA GLY A 80 7.60 5.59 -1.81
C GLY A 80 7.00 5.73 -0.41
N ILE A 81 7.82 6.09 0.57
CA ILE A 81 7.39 6.45 1.94
C ILE A 81 6.48 7.68 1.89
N MET A 82 6.92 8.78 1.25
CA MET A 82 6.12 10.00 1.10
C MET A 82 4.77 9.71 0.42
N TYR A 83 4.78 8.88 -0.62
CA TYR A 83 3.54 8.46 -1.28
C TYR A 83 2.61 7.70 -0.32
N THR A 84 3.16 6.81 0.50
CA THR A 84 2.41 6.01 1.47
C THR A 84 1.78 6.91 2.54
N GLU A 85 2.55 7.84 3.09
CA GLU A 85 2.12 8.71 4.18
C GLU A 85 1.08 9.76 3.75
N SER A 86 1.38 10.52 2.71
CA SER A 86 0.58 11.71 2.36
C SER A 86 0.18 11.81 0.88
N LYS A 87 0.74 10.99 0.00
CA LYS A 87 0.65 11.14 -1.47
C LYS A 87 1.22 12.48 -1.95
N GLY A 88 2.15 13.06 -1.19
CA GLY A 88 2.75 14.36 -1.45
C GLY A 88 1.82 15.54 -1.12
N GLN A 89 0.84 15.37 -0.23
CA GLN A 89 -0.15 16.40 0.10
C GLN A 89 -0.03 16.85 1.56
N GLY A 90 -0.37 18.11 1.81
CA GLY A 90 -0.31 18.72 3.14
C GLY A 90 1.06 19.30 3.48
N THR A 91 1.28 19.61 4.75
CA THR A 91 2.54 20.17 5.26
C THR A 91 3.47 19.09 5.80
N ASP A 92 2.96 18.10 6.52
CA ASP A 92 3.75 16.95 7.00
C ASP A 92 3.69 15.82 5.96
N LEU A 93 4.51 15.98 4.90
CA LEU A 93 4.54 15.08 3.74
C LEU A 93 4.96 13.65 4.09
N MET A 94 5.83 13.50 5.07
CA MET A 94 6.41 12.22 5.49
C MET A 94 5.87 11.72 6.82
N GLN A 95 4.86 12.42 7.40
CA GLN A 95 4.24 12.12 8.70
C GLN A 95 5.27 11.87 9.81
N SER A 96 6.34 12.66 9.80
CA SER A 96 7.51 12.49 10.66
C SER A 96 7.49 13.32 11.94
N SER A 97 6.41 14.06 12.21
CA SER A 97 6.25 14.89 13.41
C SER A 97 6.49 14.12 14.70
N GLU A 98 5.99 12.90 14.81
CA GLU A 98 6.11 12.08 16.02
C GLU A 98 7.56 11.64 16.24
N SER A 99 8.27 11.27 15.18
CA SER A 99 9.70 10.92 15.23
C SER A 99 10.58 12.11 15.58
N ALA A 100 10.24 13.32 15.08
CA ALA A 100 11.03 14.53 15.31
C ALA A 100 10.78 15.17 16.66
N TYR A 101 9.54 15.16 17.14
CA TYR A 101 9.10 15.98 18.29
C TYR A 101 8.39 15.18 19.38
N GLY A 102 8.28 13.85 19.24
CA GLY A 102 7.54 12.99 20.18
C GLY A 102 6.01 13.22 20.18
N SER A 103 5.49 14.03 19.25
CA SER A 103 4.05 14.33 19.13
C SER A 103 3.67 14.73 17.71
N ARG A 104 2.42 14.41 17.32
CA ARG A 104 1.89 14.68 15.98
C ARG A 104 1.61 16.17 15.75
N GLY A 105 1.63 16.59 14.47
CA GLY A 105 1.19 17.92 14.04
C GLY A 105 2.12 19.06 14.43
N LYS A 106 3.38 18.81 14.74
CA LYS A 106 4.39 19.81 15.06
C LYS A 106 5.12 20.36 13.84
N ILE A 107 5.23 19.59 12.78
CA ILE A 107 5.84 20.01 11.51
C ILE A 107 4.92 21.02 10.83
N ILE A 108 5.46 22.17 10.49
CA ILE A 108 4.72 23.30 9.93
C ILE A 108 5.11 23.65 8.49
N SER A 109 6.11 22.97 7.92
CA SER A 109 6.53 23.17 6.53
C SER A 109 6.85 21.84 5.83
N GLN A 110 6.67 21.82 4.51
CA GLN A 110 7.00 20.66 3.69
C GLN A 110 8.51 20.36 3.72
N GLN A 111 9.34 21.38 3.69
CA GLN A 111 10.79 21.23 3.75
C GLN A 111 11.24 20.57 5.05
N GLU A 112 10.69 21.01 6.18
CA GLU A 112 10.96 20.40 7.48
C GLU A 112 10.51 18.94 7.54
N SER A 113 9.36 18.62 6.95
CA SER A 113 8.87 17.24 6.86
C SER A 113 9.79 16.35 6.03
N ILE A 114 10.25 16.83 4.86
CA ILE A 114 11.19 16.07 4.02
C ILE A 114 12.50 15.84 4.79
N GLU A 115 13.06 16.87 5.40
CA GLU A 115 14.31 16.77 6.17
C GLU A 115 14.19 15.77 7.33
N SER A 116 13.13 15.87 8.11
CA SER A 116 12.86 14.96 9.24
C SER A 116 12.63 13.53 8.76
N GLY A 117 11.79 13.33 7.72
CA GLY A 117 11.48 12.01 7.20
C GLY A 117 12.68 11.33 6.56
N VAL A 118 13.50 12.06 5.79
CA VAL A 118 14.75 11.51 5.21
C VAL A 118 15.71 11.08 6.32
N LYS A 119 15.90 11.91 7.36
CA LYS A 119 16.75 11.56 8.51
C LYS A 119 16.24 10.34 9.25
N HIS A 120 14.93 10.25 9.46
CA HIS A 120 14.30 9.10 10.13
C HIS A 120 14.50 7.80 9.34
N PHE A 121 14.32 7.83 8.01
CA PHE A 121 14.61 6.68 7.16
C PHE A 121 16.11 6.33 7.17
N ALA A 122 17.00 7.32 7.06
CA ALA A 122 18.45 7.11 7.08
C ALA A 122 18.91 6.44 8.38
N GLU A 123 18.36 6.84 9.52
CA GLU A 123 18.65 6.22 10.81
C GLU A 123 18.14 4.76 10.87
N SER A 124 16.89 4.50 10.44
CA SER A 124 16.34 3.16 10.35
C SER A 124 17.17 2.27 9.44
N TYR A 125 17.59 2.78 8.27
CA TYR A 125 18.44 2.04 7.33
C TYR A 125 19.83 1.72 7.90
N LYS A 126 20.47 2.71 8.55
CA LYS A 126 21.78 2.53 9.18
C LYS A 126 21.74 1.46 10.26
N GLN A 127 20.72 1.49 11.12
CA GLN A 127 20.54 0.50 12.18
C GLN A 127 20.24 -0.89 11.61
N ALA A 128 19.32 -1.01 10.64
CA ALA A 128 19.00 -2.29 10.00
C ALA A 128 20.23 -2.92 9.31
N LYS A 129 21.01 -2.10 8.58
CA LYS A 129 22.26 -2.54 7.95
C LYS A 129 23.29 -2.99 8.97
N ALA A 130 23.47 -2.27 10.08
CA ALA A 130 24.39 -2.64 11.14
C ALA A 130 23.97 -3.95 11.85
N ALA A 131 22.66 -4.18 11.95
CA ALA A 131 22.09 -5.42 12.50
C ALA A 131 22.11 -6.62 11.52
N GLY A 132 22.56 -6.42 10.26
CA GLY A 132 22.53 -7.45 9.23
C GLY A 132 21.12 -7.74 8.68
N CYS A 133 20.19 -6.81 8.87
CA CYS A 133 18.83 -6.93 8.38
C CYS A 133 18.68 -6.38 6.95
N ASP A 134 17.61 -6.79 6.27
CA ASP A 134 17.30 -6.36 4.92
C ASP A 134 16.72 -4.92 4.85
N LEU A 135 16.58 -4.40 3.63
CA LEU A 135 16.01 -3.07 3.37
C LEU A 135 14.55 -2.97 3.83
N ASP A 136 13.77 -4.03 3.67
CA ASP A 136 12.35 -4.02 4.04
C ASP A 136 12.18 -3.93 5.56
N THR A 137 13.15 -4.41 6.34
CA THR A 137 13.22 -4.17 7.78
C THR A 137 13.36 -2.68 8.09
N ALA A 138 14.24 -1.94 7.38
CA ALA A 138 14.40 -0.51 7.56
C ALA A 138 13.14 0.27 7.19
N ILE A 139 12.48 -0.14 6.10
CA ILE A 139 11.21 0.44 5.66
C ILE A 139 10.10 0.19 6.69
N GLN A 140 9.97 -1.04 7.17
CA GLN A 140 8.97 -1.39 8.18
C GLN A 140 9.22 -0.65 9.51
N ALA A 141 10.49 -0.50 9.89
CA ALA A 141 10.89 0.24 11.09
C ALA A 141 10.57 1.74 11.02
N TYR A 142 10.45 2.32 9.84
CA TYR A 142 9.94 3.69 9.69
C TYR A 142 8.56 3.87 10.33
N ASN A 143 7.69 2.86 10.19
CA ASN A 143 6.33 2.86 10.76
C ASN A 143 6.28 2.30 12.19
N PHE A 144 7.05 1.26 12.50
CA PHE A 144 7.01 0.57 13.79
C PHE A 144 7.97 1.14 14.84
N GLY A 145 8.92 1.98 14.40
CA GLY A 145 10.05 2.42 15.21
C GLY A 145 11.23 1.44 15.16
N THR A 146 12.42 1.93 15.52
CA THR A 146 13.69 1.20 15.35
C THR A 146 13.84 -0.05 16.25
N LYS A 147 13.03 -0.21 17.29
CA LYS A 147 13.01 -1.42 18.11
C LYS A 147 12.61 -2.68 17.29
N TYR A 148 11.85 -2.50 16.22
CA TYR A 148 11.50 -3.56 15.30
C TYR A 148 12.73 -4.20 14.63
N ILE A 149 13.80 -3.43 14.41
CA ILE A 149 15.03 -3.90 13.78
C ILE A 149 15.68 -5.01 14.64
N GLN A 150 15.75 -4.81 15.96
CA GLN A 150 16.27 -5.83 16.87
C GLN A 150 15.41 -7.10 16.82
N TYR A 151 14.09 -6.94 16.82
CA TYR A 151 13.17 -8.07 16.72
C TYR A 151 13.41 -8.89 15.46
N VAL A 152 13.55 -8.23 14.29
CA VAL A 152 13.85 -8.90 13.02
C VAL A 152 15.23 -9.59 13.05
N GLN A 153 16.23 -8.93 13.63
CA GLN A 153 17.58 -9.52 13.78
C GLN A 153 17.53 -10.85 14.55
N GLU A 154 16.78 -10.90 15.64
CA GLU A 154 16.60 -12.11 16.46
C GLU A 154 15.81 -13.22 15.74
N HIS A 155 15.07 -12.86 14.65
CA HIS A 155 14.26 -13.77 13.85
C HIS A 155 14.82 -13.99 12.42
N GLY A 156 16.12 -13.84 12.22
CA GLY A 156 16.79 -14.20 10.97
C GLY A 156 17.11 -13.05 10.02
N GLY A 157 16.87 -11.80 10.42
CA GLY A 157 17.34 -10.60 9.71
C GLY A 157 16.54 -10.22 8.47
N LYS A 158 15.38 -10.83 8.24
CA LYS A 158 14.52 -10.53 7.07
C LYS A 158 13.11 -10.17 7.50
N ASN A 159 12.62 -9.04 6.98
CA ASN A 159 11.23 -8.65 7.17
C ASN A 159 10.29 -9.56 6.37
N SER A 160 9.16 -9.89 6.97
CA SER A 160 8.00 -10.48 6.29
C SER A 160 6.70 -9.95 6.90
N VAL A 161 5.58 -10.12 6.20
CA VAL A 161 4.26 -9.70 6.72
C VAL A 161 3.91 -10.50 7.97
N GLU A 162 4.23 -11.79 8.01
CA GLU A 162 3.99 -12.66 9.16
C GLU A 162 4.76 -12.18 10.40
N LEU A 163 6.05 -11.88 10.24
CA LEU A 163 6.89 -11.36 11.34
C LEU A 163 6.43 -9.96 11.78
N ALA A 164 6.04 -9.12 10.83
CA ALA A 164 5.48 -7.80 11.14
C ALA A 164 4.12 -7.90 11.84
N GLU A 165 3.29 -8.91 11.50
CA GLU A 165 2.04 -9.18 12.19
C GLU A 165 2.28 -9.63 13.64
N GLU A 166 3.20 -10.56 13.85
CA GLU A 166 3.55 -11.03 15.19
C GLU A 166 4.01 -9.86 16.07
N TYR A 167 4.93 -9.02 15.56
CA TYR A 167 5.39 -7.86 16.29
C TYR A 167 4.28 -6.83 16.55
N SER A 168 3.44 -6.57 15.55
CA SER A 168 2.27 -5.68 15.66
C SER A 168 1.30 -6.16 16.72
N ARG A 169 0.97 -7.46 16.72
CA ARG A 169 0.00 -8.10 17.61
C ARG A 169 0.52 -8.25 19.04
N ASP A 170 1.74 -8.74 19.19
CA ASP A 170 2.22 -9.25 20.47
C ASP A 170 3.14 -8.26 21.21
N VAL A 171 3.70 -7.27 20.50
CA VAL A 171 4.63 -6.31 21.09
C VAL A 171 4.09 -4.88 20.99
N LEU A 172 3.81 -4.40 19.77
CA LEU A 172 3.52 -2.99 19.56
C LEU A 172 2.12 -2.62 20.07
N SER A 173 1.10 -3.35 19.67
CA SER A 173 -0.30 -3.13 20.02
C SER A 173 -0.53 -3.16 21.54
N PRO A 174 -0.08 -4.18 22.30
CA PRO A 174 -0.15 -4.19 23.75
C PRO A 174 0.69 -3.07 24.39
N GLY A 175 1.89 -2.81 23.87
CA GLY A 175 2.77 -1.75 24.37
C GLY A 175 2.14 -0.35 24.34
N TYR A 176 1.12 -0.15 23.50
CA TYR A 176 0.30 1.07 23.40
C TYR A 176 -1.13 0.89 23.93
N GLY A 177 -1.35 -0.09 24.81
CA GLY A 177 -2.58 -0.24 25.59
C GLY A 177 -3.70 -1.04 24.90
N ASN A 178 -3.40 -1.83 23.88
CA ASN A 178 -4.36 -2.75 23.26
C ASN A 178 -4.08 -4.21 23.66
N ASP A 179 -4.10 -4.50 24.95
CA ASP A 179 -3.81 -5.84 25.50
C ASP A 179 -4.80 -6.92 25.02
N GLN A 180 -6.01 -6.52 24.61
CA GLN A 180 -7.02 -7.44 24.10
C GLN A 180 -6.91 -7.68 22.59
N GLN A 181 -5.89 -7.12 21.94
CA GLN A 181 -5.62 -7.30 20.52
C GLN A 181 -6.81 -6.92 19.60
N HIS A 182 -7.57 -5.89 19.97
CA HIS A 182 -8.64 -5.39 19.14
C HIS A 182 -8.11 -4.97 17.76
N THR A 183 -8.91 -5.25 16.73
CA THR A 183 -8.59 -4.92 15.33
C THR A 183 -9.55 -3.86 14.77
N TYR A 184 -9.17 -3.26 13.66
CA TYR A 184 -10.02 -2.36 12.87
C TYR A 184 -9.92 -2.66 11.37
N ARG A 185 -10.92 -2.22 10.60
CA ARG A 185 -10.96 -2.44 9.14
C ARG A 185 -9.92 -1.58 8.43
N TYR A 186 -9.09 -2.22 7.62
CA TYR A 186 -8.06 -1.61 6.78
C TYR A 186 -8.13 -2.19 5.37
N MET A 187 -8.81 -1.48 4.45
CA MET A 187 -9.19 -1.97 3.12
C MET A 187 -8.13 -1.68 2.05
N GLN A 188 -6.85 -1.95 2.34
CA GLN A 188 -5.81 -1.97 1.33
C GLN A 188 -5.69 -3.37 0.72
N LEU A 189 -5.23 -3.44 -0.54
CA LEU A 189 -5.18 -4.69 -1.29
C LEU A 189 -4.41 -5.79 -0.55
N GLN A 190 -3.23 -5.45 -0.01
CA GLN A 190 -2.38 -6.35 0.75
C GLN A 190 -3.12 -6.97 1.94
N SER A 191 -3.76 -6.11 2.74
CA SER A 191 -4.52 -6.54 3.91
C SER A 191 -5.75 -7.37 3.55
N VAL A 192 -6.49 -6.97 2.50
CA VAL A 192 -7.67 -7.73 2.04
C VAL A 192 -7.29 -9.14 1.59
N LEU A 193 -6.18 -9.28 0.86
CA LEU A 193 -5.69 -10.56 0.37
C LEU A 193 -5.09 -11.43 1.49
N TYR A 194 -4.44 -10.83 2.48
CA TYR A 194 -3.75 -11.54 3.55
C TYR A 194 -4.71 -12.02 4.65
N ASN A 195 -5.49 -11.10 5.26
CA ASN A 195 -6.30 -11.40 6.44
C ASN A 195 -7.75 -10.88 6.37
N GLY A 196 -8.24 -10.53 5.17
CA GLY A 196 -9.59 -10.02 4.99
C GLY A 196 -9.75 -8.53 5.32
N GLY A 197 -8.66 -7.78 5.47
CA GLY A 197 -8.69 -6.32 5.60
C GLY A 197 -8.70 -5.81 7.04
N TYR A 198 -7.75 -6.25 7.89
CA TYR A 198 -7.66 -5.84 9.29
C TYR A 198 -6.24 -5.45 9.70
N LEU A 199 -6.15 -4.51 10.66
CA LEU A 199 -4.95 -4.18 11.43
C LEU A 199 -5.28 -4.17 12.92
N TYR A 200 -4.25 -4.38 13.78
CA TYR A 200 -4.37 -4.24 15.22
C TYR A 200 -4.40 -2.77 15.63
N GLN A 201 -5.32 -2.39 16.54
CA GLN A 201 -5.36 -1.04 17.09
C GLN A 201 -4.03 -0.77 17.82
N ASN A 202 -3.48 0.42 17.60
CA ASN A 202 -2.18 0.85 18.12
C ASN A 202 -0.98 -0.04 17.69
N GLY A 203 -1.19 -0.97 16.76
CA GLY A 203 -0.18 -1.93 16.28
C GLY A 203 0.62 -1.46 15.05
N GLY A 204 0.43 -0.22 14.60
CA GLY A 204 1.01 0.25 13.34
C GLY A 204 0.47 -0.49 12.12
N ASN A 205 1.20 -0.45 11.01
CA ASN A 205 0.80 -1.08 9.75
C ASN A 205 1.77 -2.21 9.36
N MET A 206 1.40 -3.46 9.58
CA MET A 206 2.22 -4.63 9.26
C MET A 206 2.49 -4.82 7.76
N PHE A 207 1.72 -4.16 6.89
CA PHE A 207 1.92 -4.19 5.43
C PHE A 207 2.76 -3.01 4.92
N TYR A 208 3.33 -2.20 5.82
CA TYR A 208 3.94 -0.92 5.46
C TYR A 208 5.06 -1.07 4.43
N ALA A 209 6.00 -2.00 4.66
CA ALA A 209 7.09 -2.25 3.73
C ALA A 209 6.60 -2.66 2.33
N GLU A 210 5.62 -3.56 2.24
CA GLU A 210 5.03 -3.97 0.95
C GLU A 210 4.33 -2.82 0.22
N ILE A 211 3.61 -1.98 0.96
CA ILE A 211 2.92 -0.81 0.40
C ILE A 211 3.94 0.20 -0.14
N VAL A 212 5.00 0.48 0.62
CA VAL A 212 6.09 1.36 0.18
C VAL A 212 6.79 0.80 -1.07
N GLN A 213 7.10 -0.48 -1.10
CA GLN A 213 7.71 -1.14 -2.27
C GLN A 213 6.79 -1.10 -3.50
N MET A 214 5.49 -1.28 -3.31
CA MET A 214 4.52 -1.12 -4.41
C MET A 214 4.51 0.33 -4.92
N ASN A 215 4.46 1.33 -4.04
CA ASN A 215 4.46 2.74 -4.41
C ASN A 215 5.77 3.15 -5.07
N LYS A 216 6.92 2.65 -4.59
CA LYS A 216 8.22 2.81 -5.25
C LYS A 216 8.18 2.33 -6.70
N ARG A 217 7.57 1.17 -6.98
CA ARG A 217 7.47 0.65 -8.37
C ARG A 217 6.71 1.62 -9.27
N PHE A 218 5.63 2.25 -8.79
CA PHE A 218 4.91 3.27 -9.55
C PHE A 218 5.79 4.49 -9.83
N ILE A 219 6.58 4.95 -8.85
CA ILE A 219 7.49 6.08 -8.97
C ILE A 219 8.60 5.78 -10.00
N THR A 220 9.26 4.63 -9.87
CA THR A 220 10.31 4.22 -10.80
C THR A 220 9.78 4.05 -12.24
N MET A 221 8.58 3.46 -12.39
CA MET A 221 7.94 3.32 -13.70
C MET A 221 7.61 4.68 -14.31
N PHE A 222 7.05 5.61 -13.51
CA PHE A 222 6.73 6.96 -13.95
C PHE A 222 7.99 7.70 -14.43
N GLN A 223 9.09 7.62 -13.70
CA GLN A 223 10.36 8.23 -14.08
C GLN A 223 10.85 7.73 -15.45
N ARG A 224 10.81 6.42 -15.68
CA ARG A 224 11.22 5.83 -16.97
C ARG A 224 10.39 6.35 -18.15
N PHE A 225 9.10 6.64 -17.94
CA PHE A 225 8.25 7.22 -18.99
C PHE A 225 8.53 8.70 -19.25
N GLN A 226 9.08 9.43 -18.28
CA GLN A 226 9.49 10.82 -18.50
C GLN A 226 10.84 10.95 -19.20
N ASP A 227 11.73 9.97 -19.00
CA ASP A 227 13.07 9.94 -19.55
C ASP A 227 13.12 9.33 -20.98
N SER A 228 12.01 8.77 -21.49
CA SER A 228 11.86 8.16 -22.82
C SER A 228 11.28 9.14 -23.85
#